data_b5cb2fd51baad6096a741503c5b8cb92
#
_entry.id   b5cb2fd51baad6096a741503c5b8cb92
#
_cell.length_a   1.000
_cell.length_b   1.000
_cell.length_c   1.000
_cell.angle_alpha   90.00
_cell.angle_beta   90.00
_cell.angle_gamma   90.00
#
_symmetry.space_group_name_H-M   'P 1'
#
loop_
_entity.id
_entity.type
_entity.pdbx_description
1 polymer ?
#
loop_
_entity_poly.entity_id
_entity_poly.type
_entity_poly.pdbx_seq_one_letter_code
_entity_poly.pdbx_strand_id
1 'polypeptide(L)'
;ANIPPKGGRKHPQQEFIRMDTSNILFIVGGAFIGLDKIVEQRMRGGSMGFGAKVETKKERTLGELLEQVHPADLVQFGLIPEFVGRIPVLTHVDDLGEDDLVRILTEPKNALCKQYHKLLEYDGVTLSFEQGALEAIAEKAIERQIGARGLRAVMEGLLTKVMDDIPADRAIDRV
;
A
#
# COMPACT_ATOMS: atom_id res chain seq x y z
N ALA A 1 -6.12 -15.27 -25.53
CA ALA A 1 -6.78 -13.96 -25.60
C ALA A 1 -6.51 -13.31 -26.95
N ASN A 2 -7.46 -12.50 -27.43
CA ASN A 2 -7.30 -11.70 -28.65
C ASN A 2 -7.13 -10.23 -28.24
N ILE A 3 -5.99 -9.64 -28.57
CA ILE A 3 -5.60 -8.30 -28.16
C ILE A 3 -5.60 -7.38 -29.38
N PRO A 4 -6.29 -6.21 -29.35
CA PRO A 4 -6.20 -5.22 -30.39
C PRO A 4 -4.78 -4.64 -30.48
N PRO A 5 -4.13 -4.56 -31.67
CA PRO A 5 -2.74 -4.12 -31.80
C PRO A 5 -2.48 -2.70 -31.30
N LYS A 6 -3.50 -1.82 -31.37
CA LYS A 6 -3.42 -0.43 -30.91
C LYS A 6 -4.15 -0.16 -29.60
N GLY A 7 -4.57 -1.22 -28.89
CA GLY A 7 -5.42 -1.08 -27.70
C GLY A 7 -6.83 -0.57 -28.04
N GLY A 8 -7.62 -0.29 -27.00
CA GLY A 8 -8.98 0.25 -27.16
C GLY A 8 -10.06 -0.80 -27.41
N ARG A 9 -11.19 -0.37 -28.00
CA ARG A 9 -12.34 -1.24 -28.25
C ARG A 9 -12.06 -2.22 -29.39
N LYS A 10 -12.57 -3.45 -29.24
CA LYS A 10 -12.50 -4.48 -30.28
C LYS A 10 -13.46 -4.13 -31.42
N HIS A 11 -12.95 -4.02 -32.63
CA HIS A 11 -13.74 -3.87 -33.85
C HIS A 11 -13.76 -5.18 -34.64
N PRO A 12 -14.91 -5.59 -35.26
CA PRO A 12 -15.02 -6.88 -35.95
C PRO A 12 -14.06 -7.08 -37.11
N GLN A 13 -13.63 -5.98 -37.76
CA GLN A 13 -12.77 -5.99 -38.94
C GLN A 13 -11.28 -5.78 -38.63
N GLN A 14 -10.90 -5.77 -37.35
CA GLN A 14 -9.52 -5.53 -36.93
C GLN A 14 -8.76 -6.83 -36.77
N GLU A 15 -7.52 -6.90 -37.24
CA GLU A 15 -6.61 -8.00 -36.92
C GLU A 15 -6.29 -7.99 -35.43
N PHE A 16 -6.28 -9.17 -34.81
CA PHE A 16 -5.97 -9.35 -33.40
C PHE A 16 -4.66 -10.11 -33.23
N ILE A 17 -3.86 -9.66 -32.27
CA ILE A 17 -2.72 -10.43 -31.80
C ILE A 17 -3.26 -11.54 -30.90
N ARG A 18 -2.99 -12.78 -31.26
CA ARG A 18 -3.35 -13.94 -30.43
C ARG A 18 -2.29 -14.11 -29.33
N MET A 19 -2.75 -14.16 -28.09
CA MET A 19 -1.90 -14.39 -26.93
C MET A 19 -2.43 -15.58 -26.15
N ASP A 20 -1.56 -16.55 -25.88
CA ASP A 20 -1.87 -17.61 -24.92
C ASP A 20 -1.69 -17.10 -23.50
N THR A 21 -2.77 -17.19 -22.71
CA THR A 21 -2.78 -16.74 -21.32
C THR A 21 -2.75 -17.90 -20.33
N SER A 22 -2.53 -19.12 -20.78
CA SER A 22 -2.57 -20.33 -19.95
C SER A 22 -1.55 -20.34 -18.82
N ASN A 23 -0.39 -19.70 -19.05
CA ASN A 23 0.71 -19.66 -18.09
C ASN A 23 0.93 -18.25 -17.50
N ILE A 24 -0.12 -17.42 -17.46
CA ILE A 24 -0.02 -16.09 -16.87
C ILE A 24 -0.62 -16.14 -15.46
N LEU A 25 0.19 -15.76 -14.46
CA LEU A 25 -0.29 -15.54 -13.11
C LEU A 25 -1.00 -14.19 -13.02
N PHE A 26 -2.21 -14.18 -12.49
CA PHE A 26 -2.98 -12.97 -12.21
C PHE A 26 -2.94 -12.68 -10.72
N ILE A 27 -2.42 -11.52 -10.36
CA ILE A 27 -2.45 -10.98 -9.00
C ILE A 27 -3.33 -9.73 -9.06
N VAL A 28 -4.42 -9.74 -8.30
CA VAL A 28 -5.41 -8.66 -8.28
C VAL A 28 -5.44 -8.09 -6.87
N GLY A 29 -5.31 -6.78 -6.76
CA GLY A 29 -5.34 -6.09 -5.47
C GLY A 29 -6.33 -4.92 -5.46
N GLY A 30 -6.84 -4.60 -4.26
CA GLY A 30 -7.72 -3.47 -4.02
C GLY A 30 -7.76 -3.11 -2.54
N ALA A 31 -8.22 -1.90 -2.22
CA ALA A 31 -8.34 -1.45 -0.84
C ALA A 31 -9.57 -2.02 -0.11
N PHE A 32 -10.59 -2.44 -0.83
CA PHE A 32 -11.83 -3.06 -0.31
C PHE A 32 -12.41 -2.35 0.92
N ILE A 33 -12.49 -1.02 0.88
CA ILE A 33 -12.95 -0.20 2.01
C ILE A 33 -14.37 -0.62 2.41
N GLY A 34 -14.55 -1.03 3.68
CA GLY A 34 -15.82 -1.52 4.22
C GLY A 34 -15.99 -3.04 4.20
N LEU A 35 -15.04 -3.80 3.65
CA LEU A 35 -15.03 -5.26 3.71
C LEU A 35 -14.87 -5.76 5.15
N ASP A 36 -14.09 -5.05 5.96
CA ASP A 36 -13.92 -5.24 7.41
C ASP A 36 -15.27 -5.34 8.15
N LYS A 37 -16.20 -4.44 7.82
CA LYS A 37 -17.54 -4.40 8.44
C LYS A 37 -18.38 -5.63 8.07
N ILE A 38 -18.25 -6.11 6.83
CA ILE A 38 -18.95 -7.31 6.35
C ILE A 38 -18.44 -8.53 7.11
N VAL A 39 -17.11 -8.67 7.22
CA VAL A 39 -16.47 -9.77 7.96
C VAL A 39 -16.88 -9.72 9.44
N GLU A 40 -16.82 -8.55 10.06
CA GLU A 40 -17.24 -8.35 11.46
C GLU A 40 -18.71 -8.73 11.66
N GLN A 41 -19.60 -8.32 10.77
CA GLN A 41 -21.02 -8.65 10.84
C GLN A 41 -21.25 -10.16 10.73
N ARG A 42 -20.56 -10.84 9.82
CA ARG A 42 -20.64 -12.30 9.68
C ARG A 42 -20.16 -13.00 10.95
N MET A 43 -19.06 -12.56 11.52
CA MET A 43 -18.50 -13.13 12.74
C MET A 43 -19.42 -12.93 13.96
N ARG A 44 -20.08 -11.77 14.04
CA ARG A 44 -21.09 -11.48 15.10
C ARG A 44 -22.38 -12.26 14.90
N GLY A 45 -22.85 -12.45 13.67
CA GLY A 45 -24.08 -13.18 13.35
C GLY A 45 -24.04 -14.65 13.73
N GLY A 46 -22.87 -15.27 13.78
CA GLY A 46 -22.69 -16.65 14.25
C GLY A 46 -22.80 -16.83 15.78
N SER A 47 -22.86 -15.75 16.55
CA SER A 47 -22.84 -15.75 18.02
C SER A 47 -24.24 -15.55 18.67
N MET A 48 -25.33 -15.51 17.89
CA MET A 48 -26.69 -15.36 18.42
C MET A 48 -27.30 -16.74 18.75
N GLY A 49 -26.83 -17.36 19.86
CA GLY A 49 -27.44 -18.53 20.49
C GLY A 49 -27.55 -18.37 22.00
N PHE A 50 -28.56 -18.97 22.61
CA PHE A 50 -28.70 -19.05 24.07
C PHE A 50 -27.44 -19.73 24.66
N GLY A 51 -26.55 -18.93 25.29
CA GLY A 51 -25.25 -19.38 25.82
C GLY A 51 -24.02 -18.76 25.17
N ALA A 52 -24.16 -17.86 24.21
CA ALA A 52 -23.03 -17.13 23.64
C ALA A 52 -22.29 -16.35 24.75
N LYS A 53 -21.04 -16.69 25.02
CA LYS A 53 -20.16 -15.85 25.83
C LYS A 53 -20.09 -14.49 25.14
N VAL A 54 -20.53 -13.45 25.83
CA VAL A 54 -20.26 -12.07 25.44
C VAL A 54 -18.75 -11.90 25.57
N GLU A 55 -18.03 -12.18 24.51
CA GLU A 55 -16.63 -11.78 24.44
C GLU A 55 -16.62 -10.26 24.49
N THR A 56 -16.06 -9.73 25.57
CA THR A 56 -15.74 -8.32 25.72
C THR A 56 -15.13 -7.82 24.42
N LYS A 57 -15.62 -6.67 23.93
CA LYS A 57 -15.14 -5.94 22.75
C LYS A 57 -13.60 -5.86 22.76
N LYS A 58 -12.93 -6.91 22.30
CA LYS A 58 -11.55 -6.78 21.86
C LYS A 58 -11.67 -6.10 20.51
N GLU A 59 -11.26 -4.85 20.43
CA GLU A 59 -11.10 -4.16 19.15
C GLU A 59 -10.09 -4.96 18.35
N ARG A 60 -10.57 -5.75 17.39
CA ARG A 60 -9.70 -6.49 16.47
C ARG A 60 -9.08 -5.49 15.52
N THR A 61 -7.82 -5.67 15.23
CA THR A 61 -7.14 -4.86 14.21
C THR A 61 -7.73 -5.15 12.83
N LEU A 62 -7.56 -4.21 11.90
CA LEU A 62 -8.01 -4.40 10.52
C LEU A 62 -7.38 -5.65 9.90
N GLY A 63 -6.09 -5.91 10.16
CA GLY A 63 -5.39 -7.10 9.70
C GLY A 63 -6.04 -8.39 10.21
N GLU A 64 -6.35 -8.49 11.52
CA GLU A 64 -7.02 -9.67 12.11
C GLU A 64 -8.40 -9.92 11.50
N LEU A 65 -9.14 -8.88 11.10
CA LEU A 65 -10.42 -9.03 10.42
C LEU A 65 -10.24 -9.50 8.99
N LEU A 66 -9.27 -8.93 8.26
CA LEU A 66 -9.01 -9.29 6.86
C LEU A 66 -8.44 -10.70 6.72
N GLU A 67 -7.74 -11.21 7.73
CA GLU A 67 -7.31 -12.62 7.79
C GLU A 67 -8.49 -13.60 7.72
N GLN A 68 -9.64 -13.18 8.23
CA GLN A 68 -10.86 -13.99 8.28
C GLN A 68 -11.78 -13.81 7.07
N VAL A 69 -11.30 -13.17 5.98
CA VAL A 69 -12.09 -12.96 4.77
C VAL A 69 -12.39 -14.28 4.08
N HIS A 70 -13.64 -14.48 3.75
CA HIS A 70 -14.12 -15.59 2.95
C HIS A 70 -14.60 -15.13 1.56
N PRO A 71 -14.63 -16.01 0.54
CA PRO A 71 -15.17 -15.70 -0.78
C PRO A 71 -16.59 -15.11 -0.73
N ALA A 72 -17.42 -15.57 0.20
CA ALA A 72 -18.79 -15.07 0.39
C ALA A 72 -18.82 -13.59 0.80
N ASP A 73 -17.85 -13.12 1.57
CA ASP A 73 -17.76 -11.72 1.99
C ASP A 73 -17.46 -10.82 0.78
N LEU A 74 -16.63 -11.29 -0.15
CA LEU A 74 -16.34 -10.57 -1.40
C LEU A 74 -17.57 -10.47 -2.31
N VAL A 75 -18.39 -11.52 -2.37
CA VAL A 75 -19.68 -11.49 -3.09
C VAL A 75 -20.64 -10.51 -2.41
N GLN A 76 -20.71 -10.52 -1.09
CA GLN A 76 -21.52 -9.56 -0.32
C GLN A 76 -21.01 -8.13 -0.48
N PHE A 77 -19.71 -7.94 -0.62
CA PHE A 77 -19.07 -6.64 -0.92
C PHE A 77 -19.46 -6.12 -2.32
N GLY A 78 -19.86 -7.00 -3.24
CA GLY A 78 -20.34 -6.63 -4.59
C GLY A 78 -19.52 -7.20 -5.74
N LEU A 79 -18.59 -8.12 -5.47
CA LEU A 79 -17.91 -8.85 -6.55
C LEU A 79 -18.82 -9.95 -7.11
N ILE A 80 -18.78 -10.14 -8.43
CA ILE A 80 -19.58 -11.18 -9.06
C ILE A 80 -19.06 -12.59 -8.68
N PRO A 81 -19.94 -13.54 -8.37
CA PRO A 81 -19.56 -14.88 -7.92
C PRO A 81 -18.63 -15.62 -8.89
N GLU A 82 -18.83 -15.45 -10.20
CA GLU A 82 -18.02 -16.09 -11.23
C GLU A 82 -16.57 -15.59 -11.22
N PHE A 83 -16.35 -14.33 -10.87
CA PHE A 83 -15.01 -13.76 -10.72
C PHE A 83 -14.35 -14.29 -9.46
N VAL A 84 -15.06 -14.27 -8.33
CA VAL A 84 -14.56 -14.78 -7.04
C VAL A 84 -14.19 -16.26 -7.16
N GLY A 85 -15.01 -17.07 -7.83
CA GLY A 85 -14.74 -18.48 -8.04
C GLY A 85 -13.51 -18.79 -8.92
N ARG A 86 -13.03 -17.82 -9.70
CA ARG A 86 -11.82 -17.95 -10.54
C ARG A 86 -10.55 -17.47 -9.88
N ILE A 87 -10.65 -16.78 -8.75
CA ILE A 87 -9.53 -16.32 -7.93
C ILE A 87 -9.58 -17.02 -6.57
N PRO A 88 -9.11 -18.26 -6.48
CA PRO A 88 -9.33 -19.10 -5.29
C PRO A 88 -8.42 -18.73 -4.11
N VAL A 89 -7.33 -18.02 -4.38
CA VAL A 89 -6.37 -17.63 -3.33
C VAL A 89 -6.67 -16.21 -2.89
N LEU A 90 -7.07 -16.07 -1.64
CA LEU A 90 -7.27 -14.79 -0.98
C LEU A 90 -6.12 -14.58 -0.01
N THR A 91 -5.59 -13.37 0.00
CA THR A 91 -4.57 -12.94 0.95
C THR A 91 -4.79 -11.48 1.29
N HIS A 92 -4.26 -11.03 2.40
CA HIS A 92 -4.27 -9.65 2.84
C HIS A 92 -2.84 -9.17 3.05
N VAL A 93 -2.67 -7.88 3.22
CA VAL A 93 -1.43 -7.25 3.68
C VAL A 93 -1.69 -6.62 5.02
N ASP A 94 -0.74 -6.78 5.93
CA ASP A 94 -0.79 -6.19 7.26
C ASP A 94 -0.54 -4.67 7.19
N ASP A 95 -0.97 -3.96 8.24
CA ASP A 95 -0.63 -2.57 8.42
C ASP A 95 0.88 -2.42 8.63
N LEU A 96 1.43 -1.36 8.03
CA LEU A 96 2.87 -1.07 8.14
C LEU A 96 3.18 -0.48 9.52
N GLY A 97 4.09 -1.10 10.23
CA GLY A 97 4.67 -0.58 11.46
C GLY A 97 5.75 0.49 11.19
N GLU A 98 6.26 1.07 12.27
CA GLU A 98 7.33 2.08 12.21
C GLU A 98 8.60 1.51 11.55
N ASP A 99 9.02 0.32 11.95
CA ASP A 99 10.19 -0.37 11.36
C ASP A 99 10.03 -0.59 9.86
N ASP A 100 8.82 -0.97 9.40
CA ASP A 100 8.55 -1.19 7.99
C ASP A 100 8.65 0.12 7.20
N LEU A 101 8.16 1.23 7.77
CA LEU A 101 8.25 2.55 7.15
C LEU A 101 9.71 3.03 7.06
N VAL A 102 10.53 2.78 8.08
CA VAL A 102 11.99 3.07 8.06
C VAL A 102 12.68 2.24 6.99
N ARG A 103 12.33 0.95 6.86
CA ARG A 103 12.86 0.09 5.78
C ARG A 103 12.45 0.59 4.40
N ILE A 104 11.22 1.04 4.23
CA ILE A 104 10.72 1.64 2.96
C ILE A 104 11.49 2.91 2.60
N LEU A 105 11.90 3.70 3.59
CA LEU A 105 12.71 4.92 3.37
C LEU A 105 14.12 4.62 2.87
N THR A 106 14.69 3.46 3.24
CA THR A 106 16.13 3.18 3.08
C THR A 106 16.48 2.00 2.16
N GLU A 107 15.75 0.88 2.23
CA GLU A 107 16.14 -0.37 1.57
C GLU A 107 15.91 -0.38 0.05
N PRO A 108 14.73 0.00 -0.48
CA PRO A 108 14.43 -0.12 -1.89
C PRO A 108 15.48 0.51 -2.79
N LYS A 109 15.62 0.00 -4.03
CA LYS A 109 16.57 0.54 -5.01
C LYS A 109 16.39 2.05 -5.21
N ASN A 110 15.13 2.51 -5.26
CA ASN A 110 14.76 3.91 -5.37
C ASN A 110 14.13 4.43 -4.06
N ALA A 111 14.69 4.07 -2.92
CA ALA A 111 14.25 4.59 -1.62
C ALA A 111 14.30 6.13 -1.58
N LEU A 112 13.38 6.74 -0.85
CA LEU A 112 13.28 8.20 -0.78
C LEU A 112 14.59 8.84 -0.31
N CYS A 113 15.23 8.28 0.73
CA CYS A 113 16.54 8.78 1.21
C CYS A 113 17.60 8.78 0.11
N LYS A 114 17.62 7.74 -0.74
CA LYS A 114 18.57 7.66 -1.87
C LYS A 114 18.27 8.67 -2.96
N GLN A 115 16.97 8.95 -3.20
CA GLN A 115 16.55 9.97 -4.17
C GLN A 115 17.01 11.36 -3.74
N TYR A 116 16.77 11.75 -2.48
CA TYR A 116 17.17 13.06 -1.97
C TYR A 116 18.67 13.18 -1.82
N HIS A 117 19.37 12.12 -1.37
CA HIS A 117 20.83 12.09 -1.38
C HIS A 117 21.39 12.41 -2.78
N LYS A 118 20.85 11.72 -3.80
CA LYS A 118 21.28 11.94 -5.19
C LYS A 118 20.94 13.32 -5.71
N LEU A 119 19.81 13.89 -5.28
CA LEU A 119 19.39 15.24 -5.67
C LEU A 119 20.38 16.28 -5.14
N LEU A 120 20.70 16.23 -3.85
CA LEU A 120 21.63 17.18 -3.22
C LEU A 120 23.09 16.97 -3.64
N GLU A 121 23.45 15.75 -4.03
CA GLU A 121 24.78 15.49 -4.61
C GLU A 121 25.06 16.30 -5.89
N TYR A 122 24.03 16.63 -6.67
CA TYR A 122 24.18 17.51 -7.85
C TYR A 122 24.56 18.94 -7.48
N ASP A 123 24.20 19.39 -6.29
CA ASP A 123 24.59 20.68 -5.74
C ASP A 123 25.89 20.61 -4.91
N GLY A 124 26.54 19.43 -4.88
CA GLY A 124 27.78 19.18 -4.16
C GLY A 124 27.59 18.97 -2.66
N VAL A 125 26.36 18.77 -2.19
CA VAL A 125 26.01 18.59 -0.78
C VAL A 125 25.76 17.14 -0.44
N THR A 126 26.37 16.66 0.65
CA THR A 126 26.15 15.30 1.17
C THR A 126 24.98 15.31 2.15
N LEU A 127 23.91 14.58 1.82
CA LEU A 127 22.76 14.37 2.72
C LEU A 127 22.92 13.06 3.48
N SER A 128 22.74 13.07 4.79
CA SER A 128 22.69 11.88 5.62
C SER A 128 21.51 11.93 6.59
N PHE A 129 20.92 10.76 6.86
CA PHE A 129 19.83 10.64 7.83
C PHE A 129 20.33 9.80 9.00
N GLU A 130 20.23 10.35 10.20
CA GLU A 130 20.42 9.57 11.42
C GLU A 130 19.20 8.68 11.67
N GLN A 131 19.41 7.58 12.42
CA GLN A 131 18.36 6.62 12.71
C GLN A 131 17.14 7.29 13.37
N GLY A 132 17.35 8.16 14.36
CA GLY A 132 16.26 8.89 15.03
C GLY A 132 15.49 9.83 14.12
N ALA A 133 16.11 10.36 13.05
CA ALA A 133 15.40 11.17 12.06
C ALA A 133 14.47 10.31 11.18
N LEU A 134 14.91 9.10 10.82
CA LEU A 134 14.09 8.15 10.05
C LEU A 134 12.88 7.68 10.86
N GLU A 135 13.08 7.39 12.14
CA GLU A 135 12.02 7.00 13.08
C GLU A 135 11.00 8.14 13.26
N ALA A 136 11.45 9.38 13.46
CA ALA A 136 10.55 10.54 13.57
C ALA A 136 9.76 10.81 12.27
N ILE A 137 10.34 10.52 11.09
CA ILE A 137 9.64 10.62 9.80
C ILE A 137 8.56 9.53 9.72
N ALA A 138 8.88 8.31 10.12
CA ALA A 138 7.95 7.18 10.13
C ALA A 138 6.78 7.44 11.10
N GLU A 139 7.07 7.84 12.35
CA GLU A 139 6.07 8.19 13.35
C GLU A 139 5.10 9.26 12.83
N LYS A 140 5.63 10.33 12.25
CA LYS A 140 4.82 11.41 11.68
C LYS A 140 3.94 10.99 10.50
N ALA A 141 4.38 9.97 9.73
CA ALA A 141 3.57 9.39 8.67
C ALA A 141 2.43 8.53 9.23
N ILE A 142 2.67 7.80 10.32
CA ILE A 142 1.66 7.02 11.06
C ILE A 142 0.61 7.94 11.67
N GLU A 143 1.03 8.99 12.39
CA GLU A 143 0.12 9.98 12.99
C GLU A 143 -0.86 10.58 11.98
N ARG A 144 -0.41 10.80 10.75
CA ARG A 144 -1.24 11.31 9.65
C ARG A 144 -2.17 10.27 9.05
N GLN A 145 -2.07 9.00 9.45
CA GLN A 145 -2.86 7.88 8.93
C GLN A 145 -2.76 7.71 7.40
N ILE A 146 -1.64 8.11 6.80
CA ILE A 146 -1.42 8.07 5.34
C ILE A 146 -0.51 6.89 4.96
N GLY A 147 0.11 6.23 5.96
CA GLY A 147 1.03 5.12 5.75
C GLY A 147 2.23 5.51 4.87
N ALA A 148 2.75 4.56 4.09
CA ALA A 148 3.93 4.77 3.24
C ALA A 148 3.79 5.91 2.23
N ARG A 149 2.56 6.23 1.78
CA ARG A 149 2.31 7.36 0.85
C ARG A 149 2.60 8.72 1.50
N GLY A 150 2.48 8.81 2.82
CA GLY A 150 2.76 10.02 3.60
C GLY A 150 4.25 10.32 3.75
N LEU A 151 5.13 9.33 3.63
CA LEU A 151 6.56 9.47 3.82
C LEU A 151 7.17 10.55 2.92
N ARG A 152 6.78 10.56 1.64
CA ARG A 152 7.25 11.59 0.70
C ARG A 152 6.85 13.00 1.15
N ALA A 153 5.59 13.21 1.52
CA ALA A 153 5.10 14.53 1.94
C ALA A 153 5.74 15.01 3.25
N VAL A 154 6.05 14.08 4.17
CA VAL A 154 6.78 14.40 5.41
C VAL A 154 8.21 14.81 5.08
N MET A 155 8.92 14.04 4.23
CA MET A 155 10.28 14.37 3.81
C MET A 155 10.35 15.69 3.03
N GLU A 156 9.44 15.92 2.09
CA GLU A 156 9.34 17.20 1.36
C GLU A 156 9.18 18.38 2.32
N GLY A 157 8.29 18.23 3.31
CA GLY A 157 8.11 19.28 4.32
C GLY A 157 9.35 19.57 5.16
N LEU A 158 10.22 18.59 5.39
CA LEU A 158 11.48 18.75 6.12
C LEU A 158 12.59 19.34 5.22
N LEU A 159 12.72 18.81 4.01
CA LEU A 159 13.85 19.13 3.13
C LEU A 159 13.63 20.38 2.28
N THR A 160 12.38 20.86 2.11
CA THR A 160 12.09 22.03 1.27
C THR A 160 12.93 23.25 1.68
N LYS A 161 12.98 23.55 2.98
CA LYS A 161 13.77 24.68 3.46
C LYS A 161 15.27 24.48 3.24
N VAL A 162 15.78 23.29 3.49
CA VAL A 162 17.19 22.93 3.27
C VAL A 162 17.55 23.08 1.79
N MET A 163 16.68 22.61 0.89
CA MET A 163 16.89 22.70 -0.56
C MET A 163 16.80 24.15 -1.09
N ASP A 164 16.07 25.02 -0.39
CA ASP A 164 15.98 26.45 -0.72
C ASP A 164 17.23 27.21 -0.23
N ASP A 165 17.78 26.83 0.92
CA ASP A 165 18.95 27.48 1.52
C ASP A 165 20.29 27.08 0.82
N ILE A 166 20.44 25.85 0.34
CA ILE A 166 21.67 25.31 -0.27
C ILE A 166 22.19 26.18 -1.44
N PRO A 167 21.38 26.60 -2.43
CA PRO A 167 21.87 27.42 -3.52
C PRO A 167 22.33 28.82 -3.08
N ALA A 168 21.79 29.32 -1.96
CA ALA A 168 22.11 30.64 -1.42
C ALA A 168 23.41 30.66 -0.58
N ASP A 169 23.77 29.53 0.02
CA ASP A 169 24.97 29.40 0.87
C ASP A 169 25.88 28.25 0.42
N ARG A 170 26.93 28.59 -0.32
CA ARG A 170 27.93 27.63 -0.83
C ARG A 170 28.84 27.03 0.24
N ALA A 171 28.73 27.48 1.49
CA ALA A 171 29.51 26.92 2.59
C ALA A 171 28.90 25.61 3.14
N ILE A 172 27.68 25.30 2.75
CA ILE A 172 26.98 24.04 3.15
C ILE A 172 27.53 22.91 2.28
N ASP A 173 28.30 22.02 2.86
CA ASP A 173 28.81 20.80 2.20
C ASP A 173 28.12 19.51 2.71
N ARG A 174 27.41 19.61 3.84
CA ARG A 174 26.75 18.48 4.49
C ARG A 174 25.49 18.89 5.24
N VAL A 175 24.49 18.03 5.16
CA VAL A 175 23.21 18.12 5.88
C VAL A 175 22.86 16.79 6.49
#